data_8b2ba2be54f96a177a85c0704eb75ab5
#
_entry.id   8b2ba2be54f96a177a85c0704eb75ab5
#
_cell.length_a   1.000
_cell.length_b   1.000
_cell.length_c   1.000
_cell.angle_alpha   90.00
_cell.angle_beta   90.00
_cell.angle_gamma   90.00
#
_symmetry.space_group_name_H-M   'P 1'
#
loop_
_entity.id
_entity.type
_entity.pdbx_description
1 polymer ?
#
loop_
_entity_poly.entity_id
_entity_poly.type
_entity_poly.pdbx_seq_one_letter_code
_entity_poly.pdbx_strand_id
1 'polypeptide(L)'
;MIELFTADTPNGKKISIMLEEIGYKYKLTKIDISKDEQFKPEFIKLSPFSKIPVITDHDNNESIFESGAILMYLGEKSGKFYEQQDRLKINQWLMAQMGTVGPMIGQHHQFHHYNPGKSEFGEERYFKITKRIYQELDNRLKNSKFLAGEKYTIADIATWPWIARHEWHDIGLKDYKNLSRWYLEIAEREAVIKGYDLYKNDSKIPSL
;
A
#
# COMPACT_ATOMS: atom_id res chain seq x y z
N MET A 1 14.26 -6.81 16.38
CA MET A 1 14.53 -5.76 15.35
C MET A 1 13.98 -6.19 14.01
N ILE A 2 13.25 -5.32 13.30
CA ILE A 2 12.68 -5.63 11.98
C ILE A 2 13.69 -5.29 10.87
N GLU A 3 13.84 -6.16 9.88
CA GLU A 3 14.49 -5.85 8.60
C GLU A 3 13.45 -5.86 7.50
N LEU A 4 13.35 -4.77 6.72
CA LEU A 4 12.43 -4.60 5.61
C LEU A 4 13.17 -4.72 4.28
N PHE A 5 12.83 -5.74 3.50
CA PHE A 5 13.28 -5.95 2.13
C PHE A 5 12.22 -5.39 1.16
N THR A 6 12.56 -4.34 0.40
CA THR A 6 11.57 -3.64 -0.39
C THR A 6 12.13 -2.85 -1.56
N ALA A 7 11.23 -2.36 -2.40
CA ALA A 7 11.48 -1.37 -3.44
C ALA A 7 10.48 -0.20 -3.30
N ASP A 8 10.74 0.93 -3.98
CA ASP A 8 9.86 2.09 -3.99
C ASP A 8 8.60 1.82 -4.84
N THR A 9 7.68 1.10 -4.25
CA THR A 9 6.39 0.72 -4.82
C THR A 9 5.27 1.01 -3.82
N PRO A 10 4.02 1.11 -4.25
CA PRO A 10 2.90 1.24 -3.31
C PRO A 10 2.88 0.16 -2.24
N ASN A 11 3.18 -1.10 -2.58
CA ASN A 11 3.23 -2.19 -1.60
C ASN A 11 4.40 -2.04 -0.61
N GLY A 12 5.56 -1.58 -1.07
CA GLY A 12 6.70 -1.28 -0.20
C GLY A 12 6.39 -0.17 0.79
N LYS A 13 5.75 0.90 0.30
CA LYS A 13 5.34 2.06 1.12
C LYS A 13 4.31 1.71 2.20
N LYS A 14 3.47 0.68 2.02
CA LYS A 14 2.60 0.20 3.09
C LYS A 14 3.38 -0.13 4.36
N ILE A 15 4.49 -0.83 4.19
CA ILE A 15 5.24 -1.37 5.32
C ILE A 15 6.14 -0.32 5.94
N SER A 16 6.80 0.53 5.14
CA SER A 16 7.55 1.66 5.69
C SER A 16 6.65 2.63 6.48
N ILE A 17 5.47 2.96 5.94
CA ILE A 17 4.48 3.77 6.66
C ILE A 17 4.06 3.10 7.96
N MET A 18 3.72 1.80 7.93
CA MET A 18 3.33 1.08 9.14
C MET A 18 4.42 1.09 10.19
N LEU A 19 5.68 0.86 9.81
CA LEU A 19 6.82 0.86 10.74
C LEU A 19 7.04 2.23 11.38
N GLU A 20 6.91 3.32 10.62
CA GLU A 20 6.96 4.69 11.14
C GLU A 20 5.75 4.98 12.07
N GLU A 21 4.53 4.55 11.72
CA GLU A 21 3.32 4.74 12.53
C GLU A 21 3.39 4.04 13.90
N ILE A 22 3.98 2.85 13.95
CA ILE A 22 4.14 2.14 15.22
C ILE A 22 5.39 2.57 15.99
N GLY A 23 6.31 3.31 15.34
CA GLY A 23 7.55 3.81 15.95
C GLY A 23 8.63 2.72 16.09
N TYR A 24 8.61 1.70 15.25
CA TYR A 24 9.61 0.64 15.30
C TYR A 24 10.86 1.02 14.52
N LYS A 25 12.03 0.81 15.16
CA LYS A 25 13.31 0.89 14.45
C LYS A 25 13.44 -0.31 13.52
N TYR A 26 13.81 -0.04 12.29
CA TYR A 26 14.00 -1.07 11.28
C TYR A 26 15.23 -0.81 10.42
N LYS A 27 15.80 -1.90 9.89
CA LYS A 27 16.81 -1.86 8.84
C LYS A 27 16.11 -1.94 7.50
N LEU A 28 16.45 -1.05 6.57
CA LEU A 28 15.96 -1.09 5.20
C LEU A 28 16.97 -1.79 4.30
N THR A 29 16.55 -2.83 3.60
CA THR A 29 17.32 -3.53 2.58
C THR A 29 16.62 -3.35 1.23
N LYS A 30 17.24 -2.56 0.34
CA LYS A 30 16.72 -2.31 -1.00
C LYS A 30 16.85 -3.55 -1.85
N ILE A 31 15.76 -3.90 -2.54
CA ILE A 31 15.73 -4.90 -3.62
C ILE A 31 15.54 -4.16 -4.94
N ASP A 32 16.54 -4.19 -5.80
CA ASP A 32 16.48 -3.55 -7.10
C ASP A 32 15.75 -4.47 -8.10
N ILE A 33 14.43 -4.24 -8.22
CA ILE A 33 13.56 -5.03 -9.11
C ILE A 33 13.86 -4.80 -10.59
N SER A 34 14.53 -3.70 -10.94
CA SER A 34 14.97 -3.45 -12.32
C SER A 34 16.20 -4.27 -12.73
N LYS A 35 16.90 -4.83 -11.73
CA LYS A 35 18.05 -5.73 -11.89
C LYS A 35 17.74 -7.18 -11.53
N ASP A 36 16.46 -7.52 -11.47
CA ASP A 36 15.99 -8.87 -11.16
C ASP A 36 16.48 -9.44 -9.81
N GLU A 37 16.81 -8.56 -8.84
CA GLU A 37 17.29 -8.99 -7.53
C GLU A 37 16.25 -9.81 -6.75
N GLN A 38 14.96 -9.63 -7.03
CA GLN A 38 13.88 -10.43 -6.45
C GLN A 38 13.91 -11.91 -6.88
N PHE A 39 14.67 -12.26 -7.92
CA PHE A 39 14.84 -13.65 -8.39
C PHE A 39 16.13 -14.30 -7.87
N LYS A 40 16.92 -13.61 -7.06
CA LYS A 40 18.09 -14.21 -6.41
C LYS A 40 17.66 -15.32 -5.44
N PRO A 41 18.39 -16.46 -5.36
CA PRO A 41 18.01 -17.59 -4.52
C PRO A 41 17.80 -17.24 -3.04
N GLU A 42 18.61 -16.32 -2.51
CA GLU A 42 18.49 -15.84 -1.14
C GLU A 42 17.18 -15.10 -0.88
N PHE A 43 16.67 -14.34 -1.86
CA PHE A 43 15.39 -13.63 -1.72
C PHE A 43 14.20 -14.56 -1.96
N ILE A 44 14.29 -15.52 -2.89
CA ILE A 44 13.22 -16.51 -3.15
C ILE A 44 12.92 -17.32 -1.88
N LYS A 45 13.91 -17.61 -1.04
CA LYS A 45 13.71 -18.28 0.25
C LYS A 45 12.82 -17.47 1.21
N LEU A 46 12.84 -16.15 1.10
CA LEU A 46 12.01 -15.25 1.91
C LEU A 46 10.63 -14.99 1.26
N SER A 47 10.58 -14.97 -0.07
CA SER A 47 9.38 -14.68 -0.86
C SER A 47 9.23 -15.68 -2.01
N PRO A 48 8.41 -16.74 -1.83
CA PRO A 48 8.26 -17.80 -2.85
C PRO A 48 7.80 -17.30 -4.22
N PHE A 49 7.07 -16.19 -4.26
CA PHE A 49 6.59 -15.56 -5.49
C PHE A 49 7.51 -14.43 -6.00
N SER A 50 8.72 -14.28 -5.41
CA SER A 50 9.69 -13.25 -5.79
C SER A 50 9.08 -11.84 -5.77
N LYS A 51 8.27 -11.54 -4.73
CA LYS A 51 7.60 -10.25 -4.56
C LYS A 51 8.10 -9.52 -3.32
N ILE A 52 8.24 -8.21 -3.45
CA ILE A 52 8.44 -7.29 -2.34
C ILE A 52 7.06 -6.74 -1.90
N PRO A 53 6.92 -6.28 -0.65
CA PRO A 53 7.87 -6.31 0.46
C PRO A 53 7.93 -7.67 1.19
N VAL A 54 9.02 -7.88 1.91
CA VAL A 54 9.18 -8.94 2.92
C VAL A 54 9.74 -8.29 4.18
N ILE A 55 9.38 -8.76 5.35
CA ILE A 55 10.09 -8.44 6.59
C ILE A 55 10.74 -9.70 7.18
N THR A 56 11.86 -9.50 7.89
CA THR A 56 12.37 -10.49 8.83
C THR A 56 12.36 -9.87 10.22
N ASP A 57 11.67 -10.52 11.15
CA ASP A 57 11.71 -10.13 12.56
C ASP A 57 12.79 -10.94 13.28
N HIS A 58 13.92 -10.28 13.55
CA HIS A 58 15.05 -10.90 14.21
C HIS A 58 14.82 -11.23 15.70
N ASP A 59 13.72 -10.80 16.30
CA ASP A 59 13.41 -11.13 17.70
C ASP A 59 12.90 -12.58 17.83
N ASN A 60 12.32 -13.12 16.77
CA ASN A 60 11.79 -14.49 16.72
C ASN A 60 12.26 -15.28 15.48
N ASN A 61 13.12 -14.68 14.64
CA ASN A 61 13.61 -15.25 13.38
C ASN A 61 12.51 -15.61 12.36
N GLU A 62 11.37 -14.90 12.39
CA GLU A 62 10.30 -15.08 11.43
C GLU A 62 10.48 -14.18 10.21
N SER A 63 10.31 -14.76 9.02
CA SER A 63 10.23 -14.00 7.76
C SER A 63 8.82 -14.05 7.23
N ILE A 64 8.27 -12.87 6.90
CA ILE A 64 6.87 -12.71 6.51
C ILE A 64 6.81 -12.02 5.16
N PHE A 65 6.21 -12.66 4.19
CA PHE A 65 5.86 -12.11 2.89
C PHE A 65 4.36 -11.81 2.82
N GLU A 66 3.89 -11.15 1.74
CA GLU A 66 2.57 -10.56 1.55
C GLU A 66 2.36 -9.30 2.42
N SER A 67 2.22 -8.16 1.74
CA SER A 67 2.08 -6.86 2.44
C SER A 67 0.89 -6.81 3.41
N GLY A 68 -0.21 -7.51 3.11
CA GLY A 68 -1.36 -7.65 4.01
C GLY A 68 -1.05 -8.45 5.26
N ALA A 69 -0.35 -9.58 5.11
CA ALA A 69 0.07 -10.41 6.24
C ALA A 69 1.07 -9.68 7.14
N ILE A 70 2.01 -8.94 6.53
CA ILE A 70 2.96 -8.11 7.26
C ILE A 70 2.24 -7.03 8.08
N LEU A 71 1.25 -6.36 7.51
CA LEU A 71 0.46 -5.35 8.22
C LEU A 71 -0.30 -5.95 9.40
N MET A 72 -0.92 -7.13 9.23
CA MET A 72 -1.60 -7.84 10.32
C MET A 72 -0.62 -8.21 11.43
N TYR A 73 0.52 -8.79 11.07
CA TYR A 73 1.57 -9.14 12.03
C TYR A 73 2.07 -7.94 12.83
N LEU A 74 2.41 -6.85 12.16
CA LEU A 74 2.89 -5.63 12.81
C LEU A 74 1.79 -4.98 13.67
N GLY A 75 0.54 -5.02 13.22
CA GLY A 75 -0.62 -4.56 13.98
C GLY A 75 -0.81 -5.36 15.28
N GLU A 76 -0.73 -6.69 15.21
CA GLU A 76 -0.81 -7.57 16.39
C GLU A 76 0.39 -7.37 17.33
N LYS A 77 1.59 -7.36 16.79
CA LYS A 77 2.83 -7.20 17.57
C LYS A 77 2.86 -5.85 18.31
N SER A 78 2.38 -4.78 17.70
CA SER A 78 2.39 -3.44 18.27
C SER A 78 1.15 -3.09 19.11
N GLY A 79 0.04 -3.81 18.92
CA GLY A 79 -1.27 -3.47 19.47
C GLY A 79 -1.89 -2.21 18.87
N LYS A 80 -1.44 -1.76 17.67
CA LYS A 80 -1.90 -0.52 17.03
C LYS A 80 -2.52 -0.79 15.66
N PHE A 81 -3.55 -0.02 15.31
CA PHE A 81 -4.20 0.00 13.98
C PHE A 81 -4.88 -1.31 13.54
N TYR A 82 -4.98 -2.32 14.45
CA TYR A 82 -5.59 -3.61 14.19
C TYR A 82 -6.33 -4.14 15.41
N GLU A 83 -7.26 -3.34 15.94
CA GLU A 83 -7.98 -3.64 17.19
C GLU A 83 -8.92 -4.84 17.05
N GLN A 84 -8.99 -5.67 18.09
CA GLN A 84 -9.76 -6.91 18.13
C GLN A 84 -11.25 -6.70 17.86
N GLN A 85 -11.86 -5.65 18.43
CA GLN A 85 -13.29 -5.35 18.30
C GLN A 85 -13.69 -4.95 16.87
N ASP A 86 -12.78 -4.40 16.09
CA ASP A 86 -13.04 -3.92 14.72
C ASP A 86 -12.45 -4.85 13.65
N ARG A 87 -11.84 -5.96 14.08
CA ARG A 87 -11.01 -6.86 13.24
C ARG A 87 -11.75 -7.37 12.00
N LEU A 88 -13.03 -7.71 12.10
CA LEU A 88 -13.79 -8.17 10.93
C LEU A 88 -13.88 -7.09 9.85
N LYS A 89 -14.21 -5.86 10.23
CA LYS A 89 -14.31 -4.74 9.29
C LYS A 89 -12.95 -4.38 8.70
N ILE A 90 -11.91 -4.38 9.54
CA ILE A 90 -10.54 -4.12 9.10
C ILE A 90 -10.11 -5.16 8.07
N ASN A 91 -10.35 -6.45 8.34
CA ASN A 91 -10.00 -7.54 7.44
C ASN A 91 -10.76 -7.46 6.12
N GLN A 92 -12.06 -7.11 6.14
CA GLN A 92 -12.84 -6.95 4.90
C GLN A 92 -12.20 -5.91 3.98
N TRP A 93 -11.85 -4.73 4.50
CA TRP A 93 -11.23 -3.67 3.71
C TRP A 93 -9.77 -3.97 3.34
N LEU A 94 -9.03 -4.63 4.22
CA LEU A 94 -7.68 -5.10 3.92
C LEU A 94 -7.71 -6.14 2.79
N MET A 95 -8.62 -7.12 2.83
CA MET A 95 -8.75 -8.12 1.77
C MET A 95 -9.28 -7.52 0.47
N ALA A 96 -10.18 -6.54 0.52
CA ALA A 96 -10.61 -5.78 -0.65
C ALA A 96 -9.42 -5.05 -1.31
N GLN A 97 -8.50 -4.52 -0.49
CA GLN A 97 -7.27 -3.92 -1.02
C GLN A 97 -6.39 -4.98 -1.67
N MET A 98 -6.13 -6.11 -1.01
CA MET A 98 -5.24 -7.17 -1.53
C MET A 98 -5.80 -7.87 -2.78
N GLY A 99 -7.12 -8.11 -2.82
CA GLY A 99 -7.76 -8.83 -3.93
C GLY A 99 -8.24 -7.95 -5.08
N THR A 100 -8.46 -6.66 -4.83
CA THR A 100 -9.09 -5.78 -5.82
C THR A 100 -8.33 -4.48 -6.03
N VAL A 101 -8.23 -3.61 -5.03
CA VAL A 101 -7.71 -2.25 -5.22
C VAL A 101 -6.27 -2.29 -5.74
N GLY A 102 -5.36 -2.94 -5.03
CA GLY A 102 -3.96 -3.03 -5.42
C GLY A 102 -3.76 -3.73 -6.78
N PRO A 103 -4.26 -4.95 -6.97
CA PRO A 103 -4.08 -5.68 -8.22
C PRO A 103 -4.67 -4.97 -9.43
N MET A 104 -5.87 -4.41 -9.33
CA MET A 104 -6.54 -3.78 -10.48
C MET A 104 -5.90 -2.44 -10.85
N ILE A 105 -5.56 -1.61 -9.87
CA ILE A 105 -4.79 -0.38 -10.10
C ILE A 105 -3.39 -0.74 -10.65
N GLY A 106 -2.77 -1.81 -10.16
CA GLY A 106 -1.51 -2.30 -10.70
C GLY A 106 -1.59 -2.68 -12.18
N GLN A 107 -2.67 -3.32 -12.60
CA GLN A 107 -2.91 -3.59 -14.03
C GLN A 107 -3.16 -2.29 -14.81
N HIS A 108 -3.88 -1.32 -14.22
CA HIS A 108 -4.04 -0.01 -14.84
C HIS A 108 -2.67 0.65 -15.07
N HIS A 109 -1.78 0.67 -14.05
CA HIS A 109 -0.41 1.15 -14.24
C HIS A 109 0.31 0.39 -15.34
N GLN A 110 0.15 -0.94 -15.42
CA GLN A 110 0.81 -1.77 -16.41
C GLN A 110 0.42 -1.40 -17.83
N PHE A 111 -0.86 -1.20 -18.09
CA PHE A 111 -1.36 -0.89 -19.44
C PHE A 111 -1.30 0.60 -19.77
N HIS A 112 -1.70 1.46 -18.86
CA HIS A 112 -1.86 2.89 -19.11
C HIS A 112 -0.56 3.68 -18.91
N HIS A 113 0.24 3.36 -17.89
CA HIS A 113 1.44 4.14 -17.54
C HIS A 113 2.72 3.53 -18.09
N TYR A 114 2.94 2.21 -17.92
CA TYR A 114 4.19 1.58 -18.35
C TYR A 114 4.20 1.12 -19.82
N ASN A 115 3.05 0.79 -20.39
CA ASN A 115 2.95 0.27 -21.76
C ASN A 115 1.80 0.93 -22.55
N PRO A 116 1.72 2.27 -22.62
CA PRO A 116 0.64 2.95 -23.32
C PRO A 116 0.62 2.57 -24.80
N GLY A 117 -0.58 2.39 -25.36
CA GLY A 117 -0.81 2.03 -26.75
C GLY A 117 -0.51 0.57 -27.11
N LYS A 118 -0.13 -0.28 -26.14
CA LYS A 118 0.17 -1.70 -26.39
C LYS A 118 -1.09 -2.59 -26.40
N SER A 119 -2.17 -2.18 -25.72
CA SER A 119 -3.41 -2.93 -25.64
C SER A 119 -4.58 -2.00 -25.33
N GLU A 120 -5.31 -1.57 -26.36
CA GLU A 120 -6.51 -0.75 -26.18
C GLU A 120 -7.53 -1.43 -25.26
N PHE A 121 -7.76 -2.72 -25.42
CA PHE A 121 -8.64 -3.49 -24.53
C PHE A 121 -8.19 -3.46 -23.07
N GLY A 122 -6.88 -3.64 -22.80
CA GLY A 122 -6.32 -3.60 -21.45
C GLY A 122 -6.44 -2.22 -20.84
N GLU A 123 -6.08 -1.18 -21.57
CA GLU A 123 -6.18 0.22 -21.14
C GLU A 123 -7.61 0.59 -20.77
N GLU A 124 -8.56 0.37 -21.70
CA GLU A 124 -9.97 0.69 -21.46
C GLU A 124 -10.57 -0.09 -20.27
N ARG A 125 -10.29 -1.41 -20.23
CA ARG A 125 -10.78 -2.28 -19.17
C ARG A 125 -10.33 -1.83 -17.79
N TYR A 126 -9.03 -1.64 -17.61
CA TYR A 126 -8.48 -1.33 -16.29
C TYR A 126 -8.67 0.13 -15.89
N PHE A 127 -8.80 1.05 -16.83
CA PHE A 127 -9.25 2.40 -16.57
C PHE A 127 -10.69 2.39 -15.98
N LYS A 128 -11.64 1.70 -16.61
CA LYS A 128 -13.01 1.55 -16.11
C LYS A 128 -13.06 0.93 -14.70
N ILE A 129 -12.26 -0.10 -14.47
CA ILE A 129 -12.19 -0.76 -13.16
C ILE A 129 -11.61 0.19 -12.12
N THR A 130 -10.53 0.91 -12.43
CA THR A 130 -9.91 1.86 -11.51
C THR A 130 -10.85 3.02 -11.18
N LYS A 131 -11.56 3.55 -12.17
CA LYS A 131 -12.60 4.58 -11.96
C LYS A 131 -13.71 4.08 -11.03
N ARG A 132 -14.15 2.83 -11.19
CA ARG A 132 -15.11 2.22 -10.28
C ARG A 132 -14.56 2.07 -8.86
N ILE A 133 -13.28 1.68 -8.69
CA ILE A 133 -12.63 1.62 -7.38
C ILE A 133 -12.67 2.98 -6.70
N TYR A 134 -12.34 4.07 -7.40
CA TYR A 134 -12.43 5.43 -6.87
C TYR A 134 -13.85 5.75 -6.39
N GLN A 135 -14.86 5.43 -7.20
CA GLN A 135 -16.26 5.67 -6.85
C GLN A 135 -16.67 4.89 -5.60
N GLU A 136 -16.29 3.63 -5.48
CA GLU A 136 -16.66 2.80 -4.32
C GLU A 136 -15.93 3.22 -3.05
N LEU A 137 -14.67 3.63 -3.15
CA LEU A 137 -13.93 4.20 -2.02
C LEU A 137 -14.54 5.54 -1.58
N ASP A 138 -14.89 6.42 -2.53
CA ASP A 138 -15.55 7.69 -2.22
C ASP A 138 -16.92 7.48 -1.56
N ASN A 139 -17.74 6.56 -2.08
CA ASN A 139 -19.04 6.18 -1.51
C ASN A 139 -18.87 5.65 -0.07
N ARG A 140 -17.88 4.82 0.17
CA ARG A 140 -17.57 4.32 1.52
C ARG A 140 -17.21 5.45 2.47
N LEU A 141 -16.33 6.34 2.06
CA LEU A 141 -15.81 7.44 2.85
C LEU A 141 -16.81 8.59 3.06
N LYS A 142 -17.93 8.61 2.32
CA LYS A 142 -19.05 9.52 2.55
C LYS A 142 -19.69 9.32 3.94
N ASN A 143 -19.74 8.07 4.41
CA ASN A 143 -20.43 7.69 5.64
C ASN A 143 -19.46 7.18 6.73
N SER A 144 -18.17 7.41 6.55
CA SER A 144 -17.13 6.90 7.45
C SER A 144 -15.88 7.75 7.33
N LYS A 145 -15.22 8.00 8.44
CA LYS A 145 -13.99 8.78 8.45
C LYS A 145 -12.85 8.04 7.72
N PHE A 146 -12.71 6.72 7.99
CA PHE A 146 -11.73 5.82 7.40
C PHE A 146 -12.39 4.56 6.83
N LEU A 147 -11.65 3.73 6.13
CA LEU A 147 -12.20 2.57 5.43
C LEU A 147 -12.90 1.56 6.36
N ALA A 148 -12.32 1.25 7.50
CA ALA A 148 -12.91 0.30 8.44
C ALA A 148 -13.90 0.95 9.45
N GLY A 149 -13.99 2.29 9.51
CA GLY A 149 -14.85 3.01 10.45
C GLY A 149 -14.28 4.38 10.82
N GLU A 150 -14.40 4.75 12.10
CA GLU A 150 -13.97 6.08 12.57
C GLU A 150 -12.47 6.16 12.89
N LYS A 151 -11.77 5.02 12.95
CA LYS A 151 -10.35 4.96 13.28
C LYS A 151 -9.51 4.63 12.06
N TYR A 152 -8.32 5.24 11.99
CA TYR A 152 -7.27 4.90 11.05
C TYR A 152 -6.72 3.51 11.36
N THR A 153 -6.64 2.64 10.37
CA THR A 153 -6.30 1.23 10.54
C THR A 153 -5.34 0.73 9.45
N ILE A 154 -4.88 -0.51 9.58
CA ILE A 154 -4.07 -1.15 8.55
C ILE A 154 -4.77 -1.26 7.18
N ALA A 155 -6.09 -1.17 7.12
CA ALA A 155 -6.83 -1.11 5.86
C ALA A 155 -6.56 0.19 5.09
N ASP A 156 -6.47 1.31 5.82
CA ASP A 156 -6.13 2.61 5.26
C ASP A 156 -4.64 2.65 4.87
N ILE A 157 -3.77 2.17 5.75
CA ILE A 157 -2.31 2.06 5.49
C ILE A 157 -2.05 1.24 4.21
N ALA A 158 -2.84 0.17 4.00
CA ALA A 158 -2.72 -0.67 2.82
C ALA A 158 -3.20 0.00 1.54
N THR A 159 -4.25 0.81 1.63
CA THR A 159 -4.95 1.39 0.46
C THR A 159 -4.31 2.70 0.01
N TRP A 160 -3.92 3.55 0.96
CA TRP A 160 -3.48 4.90 0.70
C TRP A 160 -2.30 5.01 -0.28
N PRO A 161 -1.23 4.19 -0.20
CA PRO A 161 -0.09 4.30 -1.13
C PRO A 161 -0.44 4.03 -2.59
N TRP A 162 -1.54 3.31 -2.84
CA TRP A 162 -2.04 3.08 -4.19
C TRP A 162 -2.77 4.30 -4.73
N ILE A 163 -3.58 4.96 -3.89
CA ILE A 163 -4.24 6.22 -4.24
C ILE A 163 -3.19 7.35 -4.36
N ALA A 164 -2.10 7.30 -3.61
CA ALA A 164 -0.99 8.26 -3.73
C ALA A 164 -0.26 8.22 -5.10
N ARG A 165 -0.62 7.30 -6.00
CA ARG A 165 -0.21 7.30 -7.41
C ARG A 165 -1.29 7.89 -8.34
N HIS A 166 -2.23 8.68 -7.82
CA HIS A 166 -3.39 9.20 -8.57
C HIS A 166 -3.02 9.94 -9.86
N GLU A 167 -1.85 10.57 -9.93
CA GLU A 167 -1.33 11.22 -11.14
C GLU A 167 -1.13 10.25 -12.31
N TRP A 168 -0.93 8.96 -12.00
CA TRP A 168 -0.77 7.90 -13.02
C TRP A 168 -2.10 7.31 -13.48
N HIS A 169 -3.20 7.67 -12.82
CA HIS A 169 -4.49 7.05 -13.06
C HIS A 169 -5.33 7.78 -14.12
N ASP A 170 -5.02 9.05 -14.35
CA ASP A 170 -5.77 9.92 -15.29
C ASP A 170 -7.31 9.94 -15.02
N ILE A 171 -7.68 9.94 -13.74
CA ILE A 171 -9.09 9.88 -13.30
C ILE A 171 -9.56 11.19 -12.68
N GLY A 172 -8.63 11.95 -12.05
CA GLY A 172 -8.97 13.20 -11.35
C GLY A 172 -9.46 12.94 -9.92
N LEU A 173 -8.52 12.75 -8.98
CA LEU A 173 -8.85 12.49 -7.57
C LEU A 173 -9.72 13.60 -6.95
N LYS A 174 -9.54 14.86 -7.37
CA LYS A 174 -10.34 16.03 -6.91
C LYS A 174 -11.84 15.88 -7.09
N ASP A 175 -12.30 15.11 -8.07
CA ASP A 175 -13.71 14.90 -8.36
C ASP A 175 -14.39 14.00 -7.32
N TYR A 176 -13.61 13.31 -6.50
CA TYR A 176 -14.04 12.37 -5.45
C TYR A 176 -13.83 12.99 -4.07
N LYS A 177 -14.77 13.83 -3.64
CA LYS A 177 -14.63 14.70 -2.45
C LYS A 177 -14.29 13.98 -1.15
N ASN A 178 -14.90 12.81 -0.92
CA ASN A 178 -14.68 12.04 0.31
C ASN A 178 -13.35 11.30 0.27
N LEU A 179 -12.99 10.76 -0.90
CA LEU A 179 -11.70 10.13 -1.13
C LEU A 179 -10.56 11.16 -1.06
N SER A 180 -10.76 12.36 -1.62
CA SER A 180 -9.80 13.49 -1.50
C SER A 180 -9.57 13.91 -0.05
N ARG A 181 -10.66 14.07 0.74
CA ARG A 181 -10.57 14.36 2.17
C ARG A 181 -9.73 13.31 2.90
N TRP A 182 -10.05 12.04 2.71
CA TRP A 182 -9.34 10.92 3.32
C TRP A 182 -7.87 10.88 2.89
N TYR A 183 -7.61 11.12 1.61
CA TYR A 183 -6.25 11.17 1.07
C TYR A 183 -5.41 12.25 1.75
N LEU A 184 -5.92 13.48 1.82
CA LEU A 184 -5.23 14.64 2.41
C LEU A 184 -5.01 14.44 3.92
N GLU A 185 -6.02 13.97 4.65
CA GLU A 185 -5.90 13.73 6.10
C GLU A 185 -4.77 12.74 6.43
N ILE A 186 -4.62 11.71 5.60
CA ILE A 186 -3.54 10.71 5.78
C ILE A 186 -2.20 11.28 5.32
N ALA A 187 -2.17 12.06 4.24
CA ALA A 187 -0.96 12.68 3.71
C ALA A 187 -0.25 13.62 4.71
N GLU A 188 -0.99 14.23 5.64
CA GLU A 188 -0.48 15.15 6.66
C GLU A 188 0.18 14.43 7.85
N ARG A 189 0.04 13.12 7.96
CA ARG A 189 0.62 12.36 9.09
C ARG A 189 2.14 12.28 8.97
N GLU A 190 2.86 12.66 10.02
CA GLU A 190 4.34 12.63 10.04
C GLU A 190 4.90 11.25 9.65
N ALA A 191 4.29 10.18 10.16
CA ALA A 191 4.72 8.81 9.86
C ALA A 191 4.48 8.44 8.38
N VAL A 192 3.41 8.95 7.78
CA VAL A 192 3.13 8.76 6.35
C VAL A 192 4.15 9.52 5.50
N ILE A 193 4.46 10.76 5.85
CA ILE A 193 5.49 11.57 5.16
C ILE A 193 6.85 10.85 5.22
N LYS A 194 7.26 10.41 6.41
CA LYS A 194 8.53 9.69 6.59
C LYS A 194 8.56 8.36 5.85
N GLY A 195 7.50 7.57 5.99
CA GLY A 195 7.41 6.24 5.35
C GLY A 195 7.23 6.30 3.84
N TYR A 196 6.67 7.40 3.32
CA TYR A 196 6.55 7.63 1.87
C TYR A 196 7.91 7.92 1.23
N ASP A 197 8.77 8.65 1.90
CA ASP A 197 10.16 8.90 1.49
C ASP A 197 11.09 7.75 1.91
N LEU A 198 10.77 6.56 1.38
CA LEU A 198 11.39 5.29 1.75
C LEU A 198 12.92 5.30 1.72
N TYR A 199 13.51 6.03 0.77
CA TYR A 199 14.97 6.07 0.58
C TYR A 199 15.61 7.37 1.06
N LYS A 200 14.85 8.26 1.72
CA LYS A 200 15.32 9.56 2.21
C LYS A 200 15.97 10.40 1.10
N ASN A 201 15.30 10.45 -0.03
CA ASN A 201 15.71 11.19 -1.23
C ASN A 201 14.75 12.33 -1.60
N ASP A 202 14.04 12.87 -0.61
CA ASP A 202 13.04 13.94 -0.74
C ASP A 202 11.84 13.60 -1.64
N SER A 203 11.46 12.32 -1.66
CA SER A 203 10.25 11.87 -2.36
C SER A 203 9.02 12.52 -1.73
N LYS A 204 8.35 13.38 -2.50
CA LYS A 204 7.16 14.12 -2.02
C LYS A 204 5.89 13.33 -2.29
N ILE A 205 4.96 13.43 -1.35
CA ILE A 205 3.58 12.95 -1.55
C ILE A 205 2.94 13.83 -2.64
N PRO A 206 2.31 13.25 -3.68
CA PRO A 206 1.62 14.01 -4.71
C PRO A 206 0.53 14.90 -4.13
N SER A 207 0.49 16.16 -4.56
CA SER A 207 -0.59 17.09 -4.22
C SER A 207 -1.83 16.84 -5.08
N LEU A 208 -3.00 17.27 -4.60
CA LEU A 208 -4.21 17.27 -5.43
C LEU A 208 -4.21 18.39 -6.45
#